data_31710bc42c4dc51bb4b573a1bee54fe0
#
_entry.id   31710bc42c4dc51bb4b573a1bee54fe0
#
_cell.length_a   1.000
_cell.length_b   1.000
_cell.length_c   1.000
_cell.angle_alpha   90.00
_cell.angle_beta   90.00
_cell.angle_gamma   90.00
#
_symmetry.space_group_name_H-M   'P 1'
#
loop_
_entity.id
_entity.type
_entity.pdbx_description
1 polymer ?
#
loop_
_entity_poly.entity_id
_entity_poly.type
_entity_poly.pdbx_seq_one_letter_code
_entity_poly.pdbx_strand_id
1 'polypeptide(L)' 'MLAKYINTKRIERYKGYVIIDDTTYANNETKAREVGFKDLVIDEQPEYDYETEWLDYEYEDKEEVIEQKWEVKPIEEQ' A
#
# COMPACT_ATOMS: atom_id res chain seq x y z
N MET A 1 0.96 7.56 -6.39
CA MET A 1 0.21 6.38 -6.90
C MET A 1 -0.97 6.12 -5.98
N LEU A 2 -2.12 5.86 -6.55
CA LEU A 2 -3.31 5.55 -5.76
C LEU A 2 -3.39 4.06 -5.44
N ALA A 3 -3.82 3.74 -4.24
CA ALA A 3 -4.01 2.38 -3.78
C ALA A 3 -5.19 2.31 -2.79
N LYS A 4 -5.74 1.11 -2.65
CA LYS A 4 -6.82 0.84 -1.71
C LYS A 4 -6.34 -0.18 -0.69
N TYR A 5 -6.54 0.13 0.59
CA TYR A 5 -6.14 -0.74 1.68
C TYR A 5 -7.04 -1.98 1.74
N ILE A 6 -6.41 -3.16 1.86
CA ILE A 6 -7.12 -4.42 2.05
C ILE A 6 -6.82 -4.97 3.44
N ASN A 7 -5.54 -5.12 3.78
CA ASN A 7 -5.08 -5.51 5.11
C ASN A 7 -3.62 -5.08 5.30
N THR A 8 -3.02 -5.40 6.44
CA THR A 8 -1.65 -4.96 6.76
C THR A 8 -0.59 -5.45 5.77
N LYS A 9 -0.87 -6.49 5.01
CA LYS A 9 0.09 -7.07 4.05
C LYS A 9 -0.33 -6.87 2.60
N ARG A 10 -1.50 -6.33 2.33
CA ARG A 10 -2.03 -6.27 0.97
C ARG A 10 -2.77 -4.97 0.68
N ILE A 11 -2.50 -4.44 -0.50
CA ILE A 11 -3.23 -3.30 -1.08
C ILE A 11 -3.65 -3.64 -2.50
N GLU A 12 -4.67 -2.93 -2.99
CA GLU A 12 -5.06 -2.96 -4.40
C GLU A 12 -4.56 -1.69 -5.07
N ARG A 13 -3.80 -1.83 -6.14
CA ARG A 13 -3.29 -0.69 -6.90
C ARG A 13 -4.33 -0.18 -7.88
N TYR A 14 -4.39 1.14 -8.03
CA TYR A 14 -5.27 1.78 -9.01
C TYR A 14 -4.83 1.43 -10.43
N LYS A 15 -5.75 0.89 -11.22
CA LYS A 15 -5.48 0.43 -12.59
C LYS A 15 -5.79 1.46 -13.66
N GLY A 16 -6.14 2.67 -13.27
CA GLY A 16 -6.52 3.73 -14.20
C GLY A 16 -8.03 3.85 -14.40
N TYR A 17 -8.82 3.00 -13.75
CA TYR A 17 -10.28 3.08 -13.80
C TYR A 17 -10.90 2.46 -12.55
N VAL A 18 -12.13 2.84 -12.27
CA VAL A 18 -12.98 2.23 -11.24
C VAL A 18 -14.38 1.99 -11.81
N ILE A 19 -15.06 0.99 -11.29
CA ILE A 19 -16.44 0.66 -11.70
C ILE A 19 -17.37 0.94 -10.52
N ILE A 20 -18.33 1.83 -10.71
CA ILE A 20 -19.33 2.19 -9.69
C ILE A 20 -20.71 2.07 -10.35
N ASP A 21 -21.61 1.26 -9.76
CA ASP A 21 -22.97 1.03 -10.28
C ASP A 21 -23.00 0.70 -11.78
N ASP A 22 -22.14 -0.23 -12.21
CA ASP A 22 -21.99 -0.69 -13.59
C ASP A 22 -21.46 0.39 -14.55
N THR A 23 -20.98 1.51 -14.03
CA THR A 23 -20.37 2.59 -14.82
C THR A 23 -18.86 2.60 -14.61
N THR A 24 -18.11 2.59 -15.71
CA THR A 24 -16.65 2.68 -15.66
C THR A 24 -16.20 4.13 -15.71
N TYR A 25 -15.41 4.54 -14.72
CA TYR A 25 -14.82 5.88 -14.65
C TYR A 25 -13.32 5.75 -14.88
N ALA A 26 -12.86 6.11 -16.08
CA ALA A 26 -11.46 6.05 -16.46
C ALA A 26 -10.75 7.37 -16.15
N ASN A 27 -9.52 7.30 -15.65
CA ASN A 27 -8.68 8.46 -15.34
C ASN A 27 -9.39 9.51 -14.47
N ASN A 28 -10.18 9.02 -13.50
CA ASN A 28 -10.96 9.88 -12.62
C ASN A 28 -10.57 9.63 -11.17
N GLU A 29 -9.61 10.41 -10.67
CA GLU A 29 -9.13 10.28 -9.29
C GLU A 29 -10.21 10.58 -8.26
N THR A 30 -11.10 11.52 -8.54
CA THR A 30 -12.19 11.87 -7.63
C THR A 30 -13.08 10.64 -7.36
N LYS A 31 -13.45 9.92 -8.42
CA LYS A 31 -14.25 8.69 -8.28
C LYS A 31 -13.45 7.57 -7.62
N ALA A 32 -12.16 7.44 -7.93
CA ALA A 32 -11.29 6.47 -7.27
C ALA A 32 -11.24 6.73 -5.75
N ARG A 33 -11.07 7.97 -5.33
CA ARG A 33 -11.06 8.34 -3.91
C ARG A 33 -12.39 8.09 -3.21
N GLU A 34 -13.51 8.26 -3.92
CA GLU A 34 -14.84 7.98 -3.38
C GLU A 34 -15.03 6.51 -3.01
N VAL A 35 -14.39 5.59 -3.73
CA VAL A 35 -14.47 4.15 -3.44
C VAL A 35 -13.36 3.64 -2.52
N GLY A 36 -12.53 4.54 -1.99
CA GLY A 36 -11.55 4.20 -0.98
C GLY A 36 -10.09 4.19 -1.41
N PHE A 37 -9.78 4.59 -2.65
CA PHE A 37 -8.39 4.74 -3.07
C PHE A 37 -7.76 5.98 -2.46
N LYS A 38 -6.52 5.85 -1.99
CA LYS A 38 -5.75 6.91 -1.34
C LYS A 38 -4.33 6.93 -1.91
N ASP A 39 -3.62 8.04 -1.68
CA ASP A 39 -2.22 8.10 -2.05
C ASP A 39 -1.41 7.10 -1.23
N LEU A 40 -0.54 6.35 -1.91
CA LEU A 40 0.39 5.44 -1.26
C LEU A 40 1.69 6.18 -0.97
N VAL A 41 2.07 6.21 0.30
CA VAL A 41 3.34 6.75 0.78
C VAL A 41 4.21 5.59 1.22
N ILE A 42 5.39 5.47 0.63
CA ILE A 42 6.34 4.41 0.99
C ILE A 42 7.44 5.05 1.82
N ASP A 43 7.60 4.57 3.06
CA ASP A 43 8.65 5.05 3.94
C ASP A 43 10.03 4.67 3.40
N GLU A 44 11.06 5.43 3.78
CA GLU A 44 12.43 5.11 3.46
C GLU A 44 12.82 3.78 4.11
N GLN A 45 13.48 2.91 3.33
CA GLN A 45 13.95 1.63 3.86
C GLN A 45 15.07 1.85 4.86
N PRO A 46 14.99 1.24 6.07
CA PRO A 46 16.09 1.28 7.02
C PRO A 46 17.27 0.43 6.55
N GLU A 47 18.45 0.73 7.06
CA GLU A 47 19.61 -0.11 6.85
C GLU A 47 19.48 -1.41 7.66
N TYR A 48 19.89 -2.51 7.06
CA TYR A 48 19.84 -3.81 7.71
C TYR A 48 20.95 -4.71 7.18
N ASP A 49 21.29 -5.75 7.94
CA ASP A 49 22.30 -6.73 7.58
C ASP A 49 21.65 -7.86 6.78
N TYR A 50 21.94 -7.93 5.49
CA TYR A 50 21.39 -8.93 4.57
C TYR A 50 21.67 -10.39 4.98
N GLU A 51 22.72 -10.61 5.77
CA GLU A 51 23.11 -11.96 6.17
C GLU A 51 22.34 -12.48 7.37
N THR A 52 21.92 -11.57 8.27
CA THR A 52 21.30 -11.92 9.55
C THR A 52 19.89 -11.38 9.71
N GLU A 53 19.47 -10.47 8.83
CA GLU A 53 18.21 -9.76 8.94
C GLU A 53 17.51 -9.70 7.60
N TRP A 54 16.21 -9.40 7.64
CA TRP A 54 15.39 -9.16 6.44
C TRP A 54 14.42 -8.04 6.70
N LEU A 55 13.95 -7.41 5.62
CA LEU A 55 12.93 -6.36 5.72
C LEU A 55 11.54 -6.96 5.55
N ASP A 56 10.72 -6.75 6.55
CA ASP A 56 9.29 -6.97 6.45
C ASP A 56 8.59 -5.63 6.19
N TYR A 57 7.36 -5.67 5.75
CA TYR A 57 6.58 -4.48 5.49
C TYR A 57 5.17 -4.63 6.02
N GLU A 58 4.56 -3.49 6.33
CA GLU A 58 3.16 -3.42 6.70
C GLU A 58 2.55 -2.17 6.11
N TYR A 59 1.28 -2.27 5.74
CA TYR A 59 0.51 -1.11 5.31
C TYR A 59 -0.35 -0.61 6.46
N GLU A 60 -0.41 0.70 6.60
CA GLU A 60 -1.26 1.36 7.58
C GLU A 60 -2.26 2.24 6.84
N ASP A 61 -3.55 2.02 7.07
CA ASP A 61 -4.62 2.83 6.47
C ASP A 61 -4.86 4.07 7.33
N LYS A 62 -4.40 5.20 6.83
CA LYS A 62 -4.60 6.50 7.46
C LYS A 62 -5.77 7.22 6.79
N GLU A 63 -6.19 8.34 7.35
CA GLU A 63 -7.36 9.08 6.86
C GLU A 63 -7.22 9.50 5.39
N GLU A 64 -6.07 10.05 5.00
CA GLU A 64 -5.85 10.57 3.65
C GLU A 64 -4.87 9.77 2.81
N VAL A 65 -4.06 8.91 3.43
CA VAL A 65 -3.00 8.15 2.77
C VAL A 65 -2.95 6.72 3.28
N ILE A 66 -2.30 5.86 2.51
CA ILE A 66 -1.89 4.54 2.98
C ILE A 66 -0.37 4.60 3.10
N GLU A 67 0.16 4.27 4.27
CA GLU A 67 1.60 4.28 4.51
C GLU A 67 2.15 2.86 4.49
N GLN A 68 3.22 2.64 3.72
CA GLN A 68 3.97 1.40 3.76
C GLN A 68 5.15 1.58 4.70
N LYS A 69 5.13 0.85 5.81
CA LYS A 69 6.17 0.87 6.84
C LYS A 69 7.08 -0.33 6.70
N TRP A 70 8.33 -0.15 7.10
CA TRP A 70 9.33 -1.20 7.09
C TRP A 70 9.71 -1.62 8.51
N GLU A 71 10.00 -2.91 8.68
CA GLU A 71 10.48 -3.45 9.95
C GLU A 71 11.64 -4.38 9.68
N VAL A 72 12.74 -4.18 10.39
CA VAL A 72 13.90 -5.08 10.33
C VAL A 72 13.65 -6.22 11.28
N LYS A 73 13.72 -7.45 10.76
CA LYS A 73 13.50 -8.67 11.53
C LYS A 73 14.71 -9.60 11.42
N PRO A 74 15.04 -10.34 12.48
CA PRO A 74 16.12 -11.32 12.41
C PRO A 74 15.70 -12.50 11.54
N ILE A 75 16.66 -13.06 10.79
CA ILE A 75 16.46 -14.32 10.09
C ILE A 75 16.57 -15.42 11.13
N GLU A 76 15.50 -16.21 11.27
CA GLU A 76 15.52 -17.35 12.17
C GLU A 76 16.11 -18.56 11.47
N GLU A 77 17.14 -19.14 12.06
CA GLU A 77 17.69 -20.40 11.60
C GLU A 77 16.92 -21.55 12.25
N GLN A 78 16.49 -22.46 11.44
CA GLN A 78 15.83 -23.68 11.91
C GLN A 78 16.77 -24.88 11.76
#